data_3433434c0ef9a03b1dfd27ef4dddf69e
#
_entry.id   3433434c0ef9a03b1dfd27ef4dddf69e
#
_cell.length_a   1.000
_cell.length_b   1.000
_cell.length_c   1.000
_cell.angle_alpha   90.00
_cell.angle_beta   90.00
_cell.angle_gamma   90.00
#
_symmetry.space_group_name_H-M   'P 1'
#
loop_
_entity.id
_entity.type
_entity.pdbx_description
1 polymer ?
#
loop_
_entity_poly.entity_id
_entity_poly.type
_entity_poly.pdbx_seq_one_letter_code
_entity_poly.pdbx_strand_id
1 'polypeptide(L)'
;LINKILISHEDINEQNIIDQILINDLFSSNKIFILKDPQKLKLKQQNDLYEYCKNPINNHLLFFINDDWSKKTIYLNKLEKLVDFIDVQTPSIYEMKKWIIYLFKIKGRDVDNKVVNNLLEMAGDSLSNINNEIEKICLFTNEKKIDNCSEIKQLSGWGRSAQKWEFLLSIGERNFDNAIYLVKILLSNGNSVLSLVYPLTAFLQELLYIKMNDGTFLNYSGYIYLPLSIKNKIIDFIEYYSIEEIERGLIELG
;
A
#
# COMPACT_ATOMS: atom_id res chain seq x y z
N LEU A 1 -15.24 -29.04 -10.62
CA LEU A 1 -15.48 -27.58 -10.63
C LEU A 1 -15.30 -27.06 -9.21
N ILE A 2 -14.51 -26.01 -9.03
CA ILE A 2 -14.33 -25.31 -7.75
C ILE A 2 -15.27 -24.12 -7.77
N ASN A 3 -16.17 -24.04 -6.80
CA ASN A 3 -17.05 -22.87 -6.64
C ASN A 3 -16.44 -21.90 -5.64
N LYS A 4 -16.25 -20.63 -6.06
CA LYS A 4 -15.70 -19.55 -5.22
C LYS A 4 -16.84 -18.63 -4.80
N ILE A 5 -17.05 -18.50 -3.49
CA ILE A 5 -18.12 -17.70 -2.90
C ILE A 5 -17.49 -16.59 -2.08
N LEU A 6 -17.72 -15.34 -2.48
CA LEU A 6 -17.31 -14.16 -1.71
C LEU A 6 -18.46 -13.76 -0.78
N ILE A 7 -18.17 -13.62 0.50
CA ILE A 7 -19.15 -13.25 1.52
C ILE A 7 -18.68 -11.94 2.16
N SER A 8 -19.49 -10.89 2.04
CA SER A 8 -19.30 -9.63 2.78
C SER A 8 -20.11 -9.65 4.08
N HIS A 9 -19.62 -8.98 5.12
CA HIS A 9 -20.39 -8.81 6.37
C HIS A 9 -21.71 -8.06 6.14
N GLU A 10 -21.82 -7.26 5.09
CA GLU A 10 -23.04 -6.54 4.69
C GLU A 10 -24.11 -7.49 4.12
N ASP A 11 -23.68 -8.54 3.43
CA ASP A 11 -24.58 -9.53 2.81
C ASP A 11 -25.21 -10.48 3.83
N ILE A 12 -24.61 -10.59 5.03
CA ILE A 12 -25.00 -11.56 6.06
C ILE A 12 -26.14 -11.05 6.98
N ASN A 13 -26.67 -9.85 6.74
CA ASN A 13 -27.62 -9.24 7.68
C ASN A 13 -28.93 -10.01 7.89
N GLU A 14 -29.34 -10.91 6.99
CA GLU A 14 -30.59 -11.66 7.07
C GLU A 14 -30.42 -13.19 7.13
N GLN A 15 -29.30 -13.74 6.69
CA GLN A 15 -29.05 -15.19 6.72
C GLN A 15 -27.90 -15.54 7.66
N ASN A 16 -27.99 -16.71 8.32
CA ASN A 16 -26.90 -17.22 9.12
C ASN A 16 -25.73 -17.62 8.19
N ILE A 17 -24.50 -17.11 8.49
CA ILE A 17 -23.29 -17.44 7.71
C ILE A 17 -23.06 -18.95 7.62
N ILE A 18 -23.39 -19.68 8.67
CA ILE A 18 -23.23 -21.14 8.71
C ILE A 18 -24.18 -21.82 7.73
N ASP A 19 -25.40 -21.33 7.60
CA ASP A 19 -26.36 -21.88 6.63
C ASP A 19 -25.83 -21.73 5.19
N GLN A 20 -25.19 -20.59 4.87
CA GLN A 20 -24.55 -20.38 3.55
C GLN A 20 -23.36 -21.32 3.32
N ILE A 21 -22.55 -21.57 4.36
CA ILE A 21 -21.42 -22.50 4.27
C ILE A 21 -21.91 -23.95 4.14
N LEU A 22 -23.00 -24.30 4.81
CA LEU A 22 -23.56 -25.65 4.81
C LEU A 22 -24.46 -25.97 3.61
N ILE A 23 -24.86 -24.97 2.81
CA ILE A 23 -25.67 -25.22 1.60
C ILE A 23 -24.92 -26.21 0.69
N ASN A 24 -25.47 -27.38 0.53
CA ASN A 24 -24.95 -28.38 -0.38
C ASN A 24 -25.32 -28.00 -1.82
N ASP A 25 -24.30 -27.81 -2.64
CA ASP A 25 -24.45 -27.58 -4.06
C ASP A 25 -24.40 -28.92 -4.79
N LEU A 26 -25.42 -29.22 -5.59
CA LEU A 26 -25.51 -30.48 -6.31
C LEU A 26 -24.39 -30.67 -7.35
N PHE A 27 -23.69 -29.61 -7.71
CA PHE A 27 -22.73 -29.62 -8.83
C PHE A 27 -21.26 -29.38 -8.42
N SER A 28 -20.96 -29.05 -7.17
CA SER A 28 -19.58 -28.80 -6.72
C SER A 28 -19.28 -29.49 -5.39
N SER A 29 -18.29 -30.40 -5.41
CA SER A 29 -17.81 -31.06 -4.20
C SER A 29 -16.85 -30.20 -3.36
N ASN A 30 -16.15 -29.23 -3.97
CA ASN A 30 -15.17 -28.39 -3.32
C ASN A 30 -15.61 -26.92 -3.39
N LYS A 31 -15.61 -26.23 -2.24
CA LYS A 31 -16.01 -24.82 -2.14
C LYS A 31 -14.92 -24.00 -1.51
N ILE A 32 -14.73 -22.78 -2.02
CA ILE A 32 -13.86 -21.77 -1.46
C ILE A 32 -14.72 -20.60 -0.98
N PHE A 33 -14.70 -20.34 0.31
CA PHE A 33 -15.39 -19.20 0.90
C PHE A 33 -14.37 -18.14 1.27
N ILE A 34 -14.64 -16.89 0.91
CA ILE A 34 -13.82 -15.73 1.26
C ILE A 34 -14.70 -14.78 2.06
N LEU A 35 -14.39 -14.66 3.34
CA LEU A 35 -15.10 -13.77 4.26
C LEU A 35 -14.23 -12.57 4.60
N LYS A 36 -14.69 -11.37 4.26
CA LYS A 36 -14.04 -10.11 4.65
C LYS A 36 -14.51 -9.66 6.02
N ASP A 37 -13.57 -9.15 6.79
CA ASP A 37 -13.79 -8.51 8.10
C ASP A 37 -14.67 -9.34 9.06
N PRO A 38 -14.29 -10.59 9.38
CA PRO A 38 -15.08 -11.45 10.24
C PRO A 38 -15.36 -10.86 11.62
N GLN A 39 -14.53 -9.92 12.08
CA GLN A 39 -14.71 -9.18 13.35
C GLN A 39 -15.91 -8.22 13.33
N LYS A 40 -16.43 -7.86 12.15
CA LYS A 40 -17.62 -6.99 12.00
C LYS A 40 -18.95 -7.76 12.05
N LEU A 41 -18.89 -9.08 12.05
CA LEU A 41 -20.08 -9.93 12.23
C LEU A 41 -20.74 -9.70 13.58
N LYS A 42 -22.05 -9.94 13.68
CA LYS A 42 -22.78 -9.94 14.96
C LYS A 42 -22.23 -11.03 15.88
N LEU A 43 -22.25 -10.82 17.19
CA LEU A 43 -21.66 -11.70 18.20
C LEU A 43 -22.12 -13.18 18.04
N LYS A 44 -23.39 -13.41 17.75
CA LYS A 44 -23.93 -14.76 17.51
C LYS A 44 -23.21 -15.40 16.30
N GLN A 45 -23.11 -14.70 15.19
CA GLN A 45 -22.47 -15.21 13.96
C GLN A 45 -20.97 -15.45 14.16
N GLN A 46 -20.29 -14.60 14.95
CA GLN A 46 -18.89 -14.82 15.32
C GLN A 46 -18.72 -16.13 16.12
N ASN A 47 -19.61 -16.39 17.06
CA ASN A 47 -19.57 -17.62 17.84
C ASN A 47 -19.87 -18.86 16.98
N ASP A 48 -20.88 -18.79 16.13
CA ASP A 48 -21.25 -19.89 15.23
C ASP A 48 -20.11 -20.22 14.28
N LEU A 49 -19.45 -19.20 13.71
CA LEU A 49 -18.28 -19.36 12.84
C LEU A 49 -17.08 -19.94 13.59
N TYR A 50 -16.84 -19.50 14.81
CA TYR A 50 -15.77 -20.02 15.67
C TYR A 50 -15.99 -21.52 15.98
N GLU A 51 -17.22 -21.93 16.31
CA GLU A 51 -17.55 -23.33 16.54
C GLU A 51 -17.40 -24.17 15.27
N TYR A 52 -17.80 -23.64 14.10
CA TYR A 52 -17.58 -24.29 12.82
C TYR A 52 -16.08 -24.51 12.52
N CYS A 53 -15.22 -23.54 12.82
CA CYS A 53 -13.78 -23.66 12.57
C CYS A 53 -13.09 -24.73 13.44
N LYS A 54 -13.71 -25.19 14.53
CA LYS A 54 -13.18 -26.33 15.32
C LYS A 54 -13.31 -27.66 14.59
N ASN A 55 -14.36 -27.84 13.77
CA ASN A 55 -14.61 -29.06 13.02
C ASN A 55 -15.13 -28.70 11.61
N PRO A 56 -14.26 -28.15 10.75
CA PRO A 56 -14.67 -27.73 9.41
C PRO A 56 -14.94 -28.93 8.50
N ILE A 57 -15.77 -28.73 7.47
CA ILE A 57 -16.01 -29.72 6.42
C ILE A 57 -14.75 -29.83 5.56
N ASN A 58 -14.24 -31.05 5.37
CA ASN A 58 -12.97 -31.32 4.70
C ASN A 58 -12.87 -30.79 3.25
N ASN A 59 -14.00 -30.64 2.56
CA ASN A 59 -14.04 -30.16 1.17
C ASN A 59 -14.26 -28.65 1.06
N HIS A 60 -14.27 -27.93 2.20
CA HIS A 60 -14.43 -26.48 2.23
C HIS A 60 -13.13 -25.82 2.63
N LEU A 61 -12.74 -24.78 1.87
CA LEU A 61 -11.62 -23.90 2.21
C LEU A 61 -12.16 -22.52 2.54
N LEU A 62 -11.88 -22.03 3.75
CA LEU A 62 -12.31 -20.72 4.22
C LEU A 62 -11.13 -19.79 4.33
N PHE A 63 -11.21 -18.65 3.66
CA PHE A 63 -10.28 -17.53 3.82
C PHE A 63 -10.95 -16.40 4.60
N PHE A 64 -10.32 -16.00 5.68
CA PHE A 64 -10.71 -14.81 6.45
C PHE A 64 -9.75 -13.67 6.09
N ILE A 65 -10.27 -12.60 5.52
CA ILE A 65 -9.49 -11.40 5.17
C ILE A 65 -9.84 -10.33 6.19
N ASN A 66 -8.85 -9.94 6.99
CA ASN A 66 -8.95 -8.78 7.85
C ASN A 66 -8.20 -7.62 7.20
N ASP A 67 -8.95 -6.64 6.72
CA ASP A 67 -8.43 -5.43 6.05
C ASP A 67 -8.62 -4.19 6.95
N ASP A 68 -8.77 -4.40 8.26
CA ASP A 68 -8.97 -3.35 9.22
C ASP A 68 -7.64 -2.93 9.85
N TRP A 69 -7.32 -1.65 9.76
CA TRP A 69 -6.14 -1.01 10.38
C TRP A 69 -6.25 -0.91 11.90
N SER A 70 -7.42 -1.25 12.44
CA SER A 70 -7.66 -1.25 13.88
C SER A 70 -6.87 -2.37 14.58
N LYS A 71 -6.70 -2.22 15.90
CA LYS A 71 -6.10 -3.25 16.75
C LYS A 71 -6.89 -4.56 16.64
N LYS A 72 -6.17 -5.68 16.56
CA LYS A 72 -6.78 -7.01 16.55
C LYS A 72 -7.81 -7.14 17.67
N THR A 73 -9.02 -7.53 17.32
CA THR A 73 -10.10 -7.77 18.29
C THR A 73 -9.86 -9.06 19.07
N ILE A 74 -10.50 -9.19 20.22
CA ILE A 74 -10.47 -10.45 21.02
C ILE A 74 -10.93 -11.64 20.16
N TYR A 75 -11.90 -11.42 19.28
CA TYR A 75 -12.41 -12.44 18.37
C TYR A 75 -11.35 -12.91 17.37
N LEU A 76 -10.65 -12.00 16.71
CA LEU A 76 -9.58 -12.33 15.77
C LEU A 76 -8.46 -13.10 16.46
N ASN A 77 -8.06 -12.68 17.67
CA ASN A 77 -7.03 -13.40 18.44
C ASN A 77 -7.46 -14.84 18.83
N LYS A 78 -8.75 -15.08 19.00
CA LYS A 78 -9.27 -16.44 19.23
C LYS A 78 -9.28 -17.26 17.93
N LEU A 79 -9.70 -16.65 16.84
CA LEU A 79 -9.80 -17.29 15.53
C LEU A 79 -8.41 -17.71 15.02
N GLU A 80 -7.38 -16.85 15.15
CA GLU A 80 -5.99 -17.12 14.76
C GLU A 80 -5.40 -18.38 15.44
N LYS A 81 -5.93 -18.79 16.59
CA LYS A 81 -5.48 -20.02 17.27
C LYS A 81 -6.05 -21.30 16.66
N LEU A 82 -7.07 -21.18 15.82
CA LEU A 82 -7.76 -22.32 15.19
C LEU A 82 -7.40 -22.48 13.71
N VAL A 83 -6.89 -21.42 13.07
CA VAL A 83 -6.65 -21.38 11.62
C VAL A 83 -5.20 -21.03 11.35
N ASP A 84 -4.72 -21.39 10.15
CA ASP A 84 -3.41 -20.95 9.68
C ASP A 84 -3.43 -19.44 9.45
N PHE A 85 -2.53 -18.71 10.10
CA PHE A 85 -2.43 -17.27 10.00
C PHE A 85 -1.32 -16.87 9.04
N ILE A 86 -1.66 -15.98 8.09
CA ILE A 86 -0.69 -15.38 7.15
C ILE A 86 -0.73 -13.87 7.35
N ASP A 87 0.40 -13.30 7.76
CA ASP A 87 0.55 -11.84 7.81
C ASP A 87 0.78 -11.30 6.39
N VAL A 88 -0.13 -10.44 5.94
CA VAL A 88 -0.10 -9.79 4.64
C VAL A 88 0.03 -8.27 4.75
N GLN A 89 0.48 -7.77 5.90
CA GLN A 89 0.74 -6.34 6.08
C GLN A 89 1.77 -5.85 5.08
N THR A 90 1.75 -4.54 4.81
CA THR A 90 2.75 -3.91 3.95
C THR A 90 4.15 -4.18 4.53
N PRO A 91 5.05 -4.81 3.76
CA PRO A 91 6.38 -5.13 4.23
C PRO A 91 7.20 -3.89 4.59
N SER A 92 8.12 -4.02 5.53
CA SER A 92 9.11 -2.98 5.79
C SER A 92 9.94 -2.67 4.53
N ILE A 93 10.56 -1.49 4.46
CA ILE A 93 11.40 -1.10 3.31
C ILE A 93 12.49 -2.13 3.02
N TYR A 94 13.06 -2.72 4.05
CA TYR A 94 14.09 -3.76 3.89
C TYR A 94 13.52 -5.04 3.27
N GLU A 95 12.36 -5.46 3.70
CA GLU A 95 11.65 -6.63 3.14
C GLU A 95 11.14 -6.34 1.74
N MET A 96 10.67 -5.11 1.48
CA MET A 96 10.23 -4.67 0.16
C MET A 96 11.35 -4.81 -0.88
N LYS A 97 12.60 -4.46 -0.52
CA LYS A 97 13.77 -4.70 -1.39
C LYS A 97 13.95 -6.17 -1.74
N LYS A 98 13.77 -7.07 -0.77
CA LYS A 98 13.82 -8.52 -1.01
C LYS A 98 12.69 -8.97 -1.94
N TRP A 99 11.49 -8.44 -1.74
CA TRP A 99 10.35 -8.71 -2.60
C TRP A 99 10.60 -8.27 -4.04
N ILE A 100 11.16 -7.09 -4.27
CA ILE A 100 11.50 -6.60 -5.61
C ILE A 100 12.48 -7.56 -6.29
N ILE A 101 13.57 -7.91 -5.61
CA ILE A 101 14.56 -8.87 -6.14
C ILE A 101 13.90 -10.22 -6.45
N TYR A 102 13.06 -10.72 -5.56
CA TYR A 102 12.33 -11.97 -5.75
C TYR A 102 11.38 -11.93 -6.95
N LEU A 103 10.64 -10.84 -7.14
CA LEU A 103 9.72 -10.66 -8.27
C LEU A 103 10.47 -10.63 -9.62
N PHE A 104 11.64 -9.98 -9.69
CA PHE A 104 12.49 -10.06 -10.89
C PHE A 104 12.99 -11.48 -11.13
N LYS A 105 13.39 -12.18 -10.07
CA LYS A 105 13.91 -13.55 -10.15
C LYS A 105 12.85 -14.55 -10.66
N ILE A 106 11.61 -14.44 -10.23
CA ILE A 106 10.49 -15.24 -10.76
C ILE A 106 10.34 -15.04 -12.28
N LYS A 107 10.58 -13.81 -12.75
CA LYS A 107 10.51 -13.47 -14.19
C LYS A 107 11.82 -13.82 -14.95
N GLY A 108 12.75 -14.53 -14.30
CA GLY A 108 14.03 -14.97 -14.88
C GLY A 108 15.02 -13.85 -15.10
N ARG A 109 14.93 -12.75 -14.33
CA ARG A 109 15.79 -11.58 -14.43
C ARG A 109 16.59 -11.36 -13.15
N ASP A 110 17.81 -10.87 -13.29
CA ASP A 110 18.61 -10.32 -12.20
C ASP A 110 18.52 -8.80 -12.22
N VAL A 111 18.56 -8.16 -11.06
CA VAL A 111 18.38 -6.72 -10.91
C VAL A 111 19.45 -6.09 -10.06
N ASP A 112 19.98 -4.94 -10.46
CA ASP A 112 20.93 -4.15 -9.66
C ASP A 112 20.23 -3.39 -8.53
N ASN A 113 20.93 -3.21 -7.41
CA ASN A 113 20.42 -2.49 -6.23
C ASN A 113 20.00 -1.03 -6.54
N LYS A 114 20.61 -0.39 -7.53
CA LYS A 114 20.19 0.96 -7.95
C LYS A 114 18.80 0.94 -8.55
N VAL A 115 18.48 -0.05 -9.36
CA VAL A 115 17.12 -0.23 -9.92
C VAL A 115 16.13 -0.54 -8.83
N VAL A 116 16.48 -1.39 -7.87
CA VAL A 116 15.63 -1.71 -6.70
C VAL A 116 15.29 -0.46 -5.90
N ASN A 117 16.29 0.38 -5.60
CA ASN A 117 16.07 1.62 -4.85
C ASN A 117 15.19 2.60 -5.65
N ASN A 118 15.44 2.76 -6.94
CA ASN A 118 14.62 3.61 -7.79
C ASN A 118 13.16 3.14 -7.87
N LEU A 119 12.92 1.83 -7.96
CA LEU A 119 11.56 1.27 -7.92
C LEU A 119 10.83 1.59 -6.63
N LEU A 120 11.51 1.47 -5.48
CA LEU A 120 10.95 1.85 -4.19
C LEU A 120 10.59 3.33 -4.12
N GLU A 121 11.49 4.20 -4.58
CA GLU A 121 11.23 5.64 -4.61
C GLU A 121 10.01 6.01 -5.44
N MET A 122 9.75 5.26 -6.49
CA MET A 122 8.71 5.59 -7.45
C MET A 122 7.36 4.97 -7.17
N ALA A 123 7.36 3.69 -6.82
CA ALA A 123 6.14 2.92 -6.63
C ALA A 123 5.64 2.95 -5.17
N GLY A 124 6.46 3.50 -4.26
CA GLY A 124 6.15 3.57 -2.83
C GLY A 124 6.15 2.19 -2.17
N ASP A 125 5.24 1.99 -1.24
CA ASP A 125 5.10 0.78 -0.43
C ASP A 125 4.07 -0.23 -0.99
N SER A 126 3.50 0.04 -2.16
CA SER A 126 2.54 -0.84 -2.81
C SER A 126 3.22 -1.93 -3.63
N LEU A 127 3.21 -3.18 -3.14
CA LEU A 127 3.71 -4.34 -3.90
C LEU A 127 3.02 -4.53 -5.25
N SER A 128 1.73 -4.21 -5.35
CA SER A 128 0.99 -4.28 -6.62
C SER A 128 1.52 -3.28 -7.64
N ASN A 129 1.78 -2.03 -7.22
CA ASN A 129 2.37 -1.02 -8.09
C ASN A 129 3.79 -1.42 -8.50
N ILE A 130 4.59 -1.90 -7.54
CA ILE A 130 5.95 -2.40 -7.80
C ILE A 130 5.92 -3.54 -8.82
N ASN A 131 5.03 -4.53 -8.65
CA ASN A 131 4.92 -5.64 -9.60
C ASN A 131 4.53 -5.17 -11.00
N ASN A 132 3.59 -4.22 -11.10
CA ASN A 132 3.20 -3.63 -12.38
C ASN A 132 4.38 -2.91 -13.08
N GLU A 133 5.20 -2.19 -12.32
CA GLU A 133 6.40 -1.54 -12.87
C GLU A 133 7.45 -2.57 -13.29
N ILE A 134 7.66 -3.64 -12.51
CA ILE A 134 8.55 -4.75 -12.88
C ILE A 134 8.07 -5.43 -14.16
N GLU A 135 6.77 -5.63 -14.34
CA GLU A 135 6.21 -6.19 -15.57
C GLU A 135 6.52 -5.32 -16.78
N LYS A 136 6.30 -4.01 -16.69
CA LYS A 136 6.65 -3.06 -17.76
C LYS A 136 8.13 -3.12 -18.11
N ILE A 137 9.00 -3.13 -17.09
CA ILE A 137 10.44 -3.24 -17.30
C ILE A 137 10.79 -4.53 -18.04
N CYS A 138 10.23 -5.67 -17.62
CA CYS A 138 10.50 -6.96 -18.25
C CYS A 138 9.96 -7.08 -19.68
N LEU A 139 8.90 -6.31 -20.00
CA LEU A 139 8.39 -6.21 -21.38
C LEU A 139 9.23 -5.28 -22.26
N PHE A 140 9.81 -4.24 -21.65
CA PHE A 140 10.61 -3.25 -22.36
C PHE A 140 11.99 -3.78 -22.74
N THR A 141 12.63 -4.58 -21.88
CA THR A 141 13.97 -5.11 -22.13
C THR A 141 14.00 -6.64 -22.08
N ASN A 142 14.80 -7.24 -22.99
CA ASN A 142 15.06 -8.68 -23.02
C ASN A 142 16.33 -9.08 -22.25
N GLU A 143 17.03 -8.13 -21.64
CA GLU A 143 18.27 -8.41 -20.91
C GLU A 143 18.02 -9.26 -19.66
N LYS A 144 18.90 -10.23 -19.43
CA LYS A 144 18.85 -11.05 -18.20
C LYS A 144 19.19 -10.25 -16.96
N LYS A 145 20.08 -9.28 -17.09
CA LYS A 145 20.51 -8.41 -16.00
C LYS A 145 20.04 -6.98 -16.25
N ILE A 146 19.28 -6.46 -15.31
CA ILE A 146 18.72 -5.12 -15.36
C ILE A 146 19.56 -4.22 -14.47
N ASP A 147 20.46 -3.44 -15.05
CA ASP A 147 21.37 -2.54 -14.35
C ASP A 147 21.28 -1.07 -14.86
N ASN A 148 20.63 -0.85 -15.99
CA ASN A 148 20.53 0.47 -16.61
C ASN A 148 19.27 1.22 -16.17
N CYS A 149 19.43 2.15 -15.22
CA CYS A 149 18.33 3.01 -14.76
C CYS A 149 17.91 4.06 -15.79
N SER A 150 18.77 4.43 -16.76
CA SER A 150 18.45 5.51 -17.71
C SER A 150 17.39 5.10 -18.73
N GLU A 151 17.45 3.86 -19.22
CA GLU A 151 16.43 3.31 -20.14
C GLU A 151 15.08 3.10 -19.43
N ILE A 152 15.13 2.63 -18.18
CA ILE A 152 13.95 2.41 -17.37
C ILE A 152 13.25 3.75 -17.05
N LYS A 153 14.00 4.82 -16.81
CA LYS A 153 13.46 6.17 -16.59
C LYS A 153 12.67 6.72 -17.78
N GLN A 154 12.86 6.20 -18.98
CA GLN A 154 12.09 6.58 -20.16
C GLN A 154 10.69 5.91 -20.21
N LEU A 155 10.45 4.89 -19.41
CA LEU A 155 9.12 4.31 -19.31
C LEU A 155 8.14 5.34 -18.73
N SER A 156 6.99 5.49 -19.38
CA SER A 156 6.04 6.61 -19.21
C SER A 156 5.52 6.89 -17.79
N GLY A 157 5.70 5.96 -16.86
CA GLY A 157 5.34 6.14 -15.44
C GLY A 157 6.46 6.78 -14.60
N TRP A 158 7.72 6.54 -14.96
CA TRP A 158 8.90 6.97 -14.22
C TRP A 158 9.11 8.47 -14.23
N GLY A 159 9.04 9.07 -15.42
CA GLY A 159 9.21 10.51 -15.55
C GLY A 159 8.18 11.31 -14.74
N ARG A 160 6.93 10.86 -14.72
CA ARG A 160 5.85 11.54 -13.99
C ARG A 160 5.99 11.44 -12.47
N SER A 161 6.36 10.26 -11.94
CA SER A 161 6.57 10.09 -10.51
C SER A 161 7.81 10.85 -10.03
N ALA A 162 8.93 10.78 -10.78
CA ALA A 162 10.13 11.54 -10.46
C ALA A 162 9.85 13.05 -10.39
N GLN A 163 9.10 13.59 -11.35
CA GLN A 163 8.73 15.01 -11.36
C GLN A 163 7.86 15.42 -10.18
N LYS A 164 6.96 14.55 -9.68
CA LYS A 164 6.16 14.82 -8.48
C LYS A 164 7.02 14.94 -7.22
N TRP A 165 8.02 14.07 -7.10
CA TRP A 165 8.93 14.12 -5.96
C TRP A 165 9.90 15.30 -6.05
N GLU A 166 10.37 15.62 -7.24
CA GLU A 166 11.17 16.80 -7.50
C GLU A 166 10.41 18.10 -7.20
N PHE A 167 9.11 18.14 -7.48
CA PHE A 167 8.23 19.23 -7.06
C PHE A 167 8.22 19.38 -5.53
N LEU A 168 8.03 18.29 -4.77
CA LEU A 168 8.03 18.36 -3.29
C LEU A 168 9.40 18.74 -2.72
N LEU A 169 10.49 18.25 -3.32
CA LEU A 169 11.84 18.68 -2.95
C LEU A 169 12.03 20.18 -3.17
N SER A 170 11.56 20.70 -4.30
CA SER A 170 11.63 22.13 -4.60
C SER A 170 10.84 22.97 -3.61
N ILE A 171 9.67 22.48 -3.16
CA ILE A 171 8.92 23.10 -2.06
C ILE A 171 9.76 23.08 -0.78
N GLY A 172 10.28 21.91 -0.41
CA GLY A 172 11.11 21.76 0.82
C GLY A 172 12.32 22.68 0.84
N GLU A 173 12.96 22.88 -0.29
CA GLU A 173 14.12 23.77 -0.49
C GLU A 173 13.74 25.26 -0.69
N ARG A 174 12.44 25.60 -0.62
CA ARG A 174 11.88 26.94 -0.93
C ARG A 174 12.21 27.44 -2.35
N ASN A 175 12.48 26.54 -3.27
CA ASN A 175 12.70 26.87 -4.69
C ASN A 175 11.34 26.90 -5.42
N PHE A 176 10.55 27.96 -5.15
CA PHE A 176 9.19 28.09 -5.67
C PHE A 176 9.16 28.27 -7.20
N ASP A 177 10.18 28.87 -7.80
CA ASP A 177 10.25 29.00 -9.26
C ASP A 177 10.31 27.63 -9.95
N ASN A 178 11.17 26.73 -9.45
CA ASN A 178 11.25 25.37 -9.97
C ASN A 178 10.00 24.58 -9.63
N ALA A 179 9.42 24.74 -8.44
CA ALA A 179 8.17 24.10 -8.05
C ALA A 179 7.02 24.46 -9.02
N ILE A 180 6.85 25.75 -9.33
CA ILE A 180 5.82 26.24 -10.28
C ILE A 180 6.08 25.69 -11.69
N TYR A 181 7.34 25.66 -12.13
CA TYR A 181 7.71 25.09 -13.43
C TYR A 181 7.32 23.60 -13.52
N LEU A 182 7.64 22.81 -12.47
CA LEU A 182 7.30 21.38 -12.43
C LEU A 182 5.78 21.15 -12.37
N VAL A 183 5.03 21.95 -11.62
CA VAL A 183 3.56 21.88 -11.60
C VAL A 183 2.99 22.10 -13.01
N LYS A 184 3.46 23.10 -13.76
CA LYS A 184 3.01 23.35 -15.13
C LYS A 184 3.25 22.14 -16.03
N ILE A 185 4.42 21.52 -15.95
CA ILE A 185 4.77 20.31 -16.72
C ILE A 185 3.85 19.14 -16.28
N LEU A 186 3.68 18.92 -14.97
CA LEU A 186 2.85 17.83 -14.48
C LEU A 186 1.39 17.95 -14.93
N LEU A 187 0.83 19.16 -14.88
CA LEU A 187 -0.54 19.43 -15.33
C LEU A 187 -0.66 19.27 -16.85
N SER A 188 0.32 19.76 -17.64
CA SER A 188 0.30 19.59 -19.10
C SER A 188 0.41 18.11 -19.51
N ASN A 189 1.05 17.28 -18.70
CA ASN A 189 1.14 15.82 -18.89
C ASN A 189 -0.11 15.04 -18.42
N GLY A 190 -1.22 15.75 -18.11
CA GLY A 190 -2.50 15.15 -17.75
C GLY A 190 -2.64 14.72 -16.28
N ASN A 191 -1.75 15.18 -15.38
CA ASN A 191 -1.98 14.97 -13.95
C ASN A 191 -3.10 15.89 -13.46
N SER A 192 -3.95 15.39 -12.58
CA SER A 192 -4.95 16.23 -11.90
C SER A 192 -4.29 17.07 -10.80
N VAL A 193 -4.87 18.21 -10.47
CA VAL A 193 -4.43 19.05 -9.34
C VAL A 193 -4.43 18.23 -8.04
N LEU A 194 -5.48 17.45 -7.80
CA LEU A 194 -5.58 16.59 -6.62
C LEU A 194 -4.42 15.60 -6.47
N SER A 195 -3.87 15.10 -7.60
CA SER A 195 -2.71 14.22 -7.58
C SER A 195 -1.42 14.89 -7.10
N LEU A 196 -1.40 16.21 -6.97
CA LEU A 196 -0.30 17.00 -6.43
C LEU A 196 -0.63 17.50 -5.01
N VAL A 197 -1.89 17.85 -4.76
CA VAL A 197 -2.35 18.33 -3.44
C VAL A 197 -2.15 17.27 -2.37
N TYR A 198 -2.56 16.02 -2.62
CA TYR A 198 -2.41 14.95 -1.61
C TYR A 198 -0.96 14.71 -1.15
N PRO A 199 0.04 14.53 -2.05
CA PRO A 199 1.43 14.39 -1.62
C PRO A 199 1.98 15.64 -0.93
N LEU A 200 1.55 16.83 -1.36
CA LEU A 200 1.93 18.10 -0.72
C LEU A 200 1.38 18.20 0.70
N THR A 201 0.11 17.85 0.89
CA THR A 201 -0.50 17.79 2.22
C THR A 201 0.24 16.82 3.13
N ALA A 202 0.54 15.61 2.64
CA ALA A 202 1.30 14.62 3.40
C ALA A 202 2.70 15.13 3.77
N PHE A 203 3.37 15.82 2.86
CA PHE A 203 4.68 16.42 3.09
C PHE A 203 4.62 17.50 4.19
N LEU A 204 3.66 18.42 4.12
CA LEU A 204 3.47 19.46 5.14
C LEU A 204 3.08 18.87 6.51
N GLN A 205 2.23 17.83 6.54
CA GLN A 205 1.88 17.15 7.78
C GLN A 205 3.11 16.48 8.43
N GLU A 206 3.97 15.85 7.64
CA GLU A 206 5.20 15.22 8.14
C GLU A 206 6.18 16.28 8.64
N LEU A 207 6.34 17.40 7.92
CA LEU A 207 7.13 18.56 8.38
C LEU A 207 6.62 19.09 9.73
N LEU A 208 5.30 19.32 9.83
CA LEU A 208 4.68 19.83 11.07
C LEU A 208 4.93 18.87 12.23
N TYR A 209 4.68 17.59 12.01
CA TYR A 209 4.86 16.57 13.05
C TYR A 209 6.30 16.54 13.57
N ILE A 210 7.30 16.50 12.68
CA ILE A 210 8.70 16.45 13.07
C ILE A 210 9.11 17.74 13.79
N LYS A 211 8.64 18.88 13.30
CA LYS A 211 8.94 20.17 13.93
C LYS A 211 8.33 20.31 15.34
N MET A 212 7.12 19.79 15.55
CA MET A 212 6.46 19.76 16.86
C MET A 212 7.08 18.75 17.83
N ASN A 213 7.87 17.79 17.34
CA ASN A 213 8.54 16.77 18.15
C ASN A 213 10.06 16.93 18.16
N ASP A 214 10.55 18.16 18.12
CA ASP A 214 11.98 18.53 18.21
C ASP A 214 12.87 17.75 17.24
N GLY A 215 12.41 17.52 16.02
CA GLY A 215 13.15 16.82 14.97
C GLY A 215 13.18 15.30 15.12
N THR A 216 12.36 14.71 15.98
CA THR A 216 12.32 13.26 16.18
C THR A 216 11.25 12.56 15.34
N PHE A 217 11.62 11.43 14.70
CA PHE A 217 10.70 10.58 13.97
C PHE A 217 10.00 9.55 14.89
N LEU A 218 9.26 10.00 15.88
CA LEU A 218 8.54 9.11 16.79
C LEU A 218 7.29 8.54 16.11
N ASN A 219 7.40 7.31 15.57
CA ASN A 219 6.27 6.50 15.12
C ASN A 219 5.25 7.20 14.18
N TYR A 220 5.69 8.22 13.43
CA TYR A 220 4.82 8.86 12.46
C TYR A 220 4.64 7.94 11.24
N SER A 221 3.40 7.56 10.99
CA SER A 221 2.99 6.90 9.77
C SER A 221 2.00 7.80 9.05
N GLY A 222 2.47 8.55 8.07
CA GLY A 222 1.61 9.37 7.22
C GLY A 222 0.66 8.52 6.39
N TYR A 223 -0.50 9.10 6.04
CA TYR A 223 -1.50 8.45 5.18
C TYR A 223 -0.96 8.18 3.76
N ILE A 224 -0.04 9.02 3.29
CA ILE A 224 0.60 8.88 1.98
C ILE A 224 2.09 8.65 2.20
N TYR A 225 2.63 7.65 1.52
CA TYR A 225 4.05 7.35 1.53
C TYR A 225 4.85 8.45 0.83
N LEU A 226 5.79 9.04 1.55
CA LEU A 226 6.81 9.91 0.97
C LEU A 226 8.07 9.11 0.67
N PRO A 227 8.71 9.29 -0.50
CA PRO A 227 9.92 8.56 -0.85
C PRO A 227 11.09 8.88 0.09
N LEU A 228 12.04 7.95 0.17
CA LEU A 228 13.22 8.09 1.03
C LEU A 228 14.07 9.32 0.68
N SER A 229 14.10 9.72 -0.57
CA SER A 229 14.79 10.96 -1.03
C SER A 229 14.25 12.21 -0.34
N ILE A 230 12.93 12.26 -0.06
CA ILE A 230 12.30 13.35 0.70
C ILE A 230 12.51 13.14 2.19
N LYS A 231 12.25 11.93 2.71
CA LYS A 231 12.36 11.63 4.14
C LYS A 231 13.77 11.91 4.70
N ASN A 232 14.80 11.61 3.93
CA ASN A 232 16.19 11.87 4.34
C ASN A 232 16.54 13.36 4.41
N LYS A 233 15.84 14.22 3.68
CA LYS A 233 16.05 15.67 3.66
C LYS A 233 15.06 16.45 4.53
N ILE A 234 14.02 15.80 5.04
CA ILE A 234 12.94 16.50 5.72
C ILE A 234 13.40 17.23 6.98
N ILE A 235 14.43 16.70 7.65
CA ILE A 235 15.06 17.34 8.80
C ILE A 235 15.69 18.69 8.39
N ASP A 236 16.33 18.74 7.23
CA ASP A 236 16.92 19.98 6.72
C ASP A 236 15.82 21.00 6.38
N PHE A 237 14.69 20.52 5.86
CA PHE A 237 13.58 21.38 5.45
C PHE A 237 12.83 22.01 6.62
N ILE A 238 12.75 21.37 7.80
CA ILE A 238 12.10 21.94 8.98
C ILE A 238 12.74 23.25 9.45
N GLU A 239 14.01 23.47 9.13
CA GLU A 239 14.71 24.71 9.48
C GLU A 239 14.22 25.90 8.65
N TYR A 240 13.72 25.65 7.44
CA TYR A 240 13.27 26.68 6.50
C TYR A 240 11.85 27.17 6.73
N TYR A 241 11.03 26.44 7.51
CA TYR A 241 9.60 26.74 7.69
C TYR A 241 9.26 27.03 9.16
N SER A 242 8.43 28.02 9.42
CA SER A 242 7.81 28.18 10.73
C SER A 242 6.59 27.27 10.88
N ILE A 243 6.17 27.02 12.11
CA ILE A 243 4.93 26.22 12.38
C ILE A 243 3.72 26.92 11.75
N GLU A 244 3.63 28.24 11.91
CA GLU A 244 2.52 29.06 11.38
C GLU A 244 2.45 29.02 9.84
N GLU A 245 3.61 28.98 9.16
CA GLU A 245 3.65 28.85 7.70
C GLU A 245 3.12 27.49 7.26
N ILE A 246 3.52 26.40 7.94
CA ILE A 246 3.08 25.04 7.61
C ILE A 246 1.58 24.89 7.88
N GLU A 247 1.10 25.36 9.04
CA GLU A 247 -0.33 25.33 9.39
C GLU A 247 -1.18 26.11 8.39
N ARG A 248 -0.74 27.29 7.99
CA ARG A 248 -1.42 28.09 6.95
C ARG A 248 -1.47 27.33 5.63
N GLY A 249 -0.35 26.73 5.21
CA GLY A 249 -0.31 25.91 3.99
C GLY A 249 -1.28 24.73 4.05
N LEU A 250 -1.39 24.06 5.20
CA LEU A 250 -2.35 22.96 5.38
C LEU A 250 -3.80 23.43 5.34
N ILE A 251 -4.12 24.60 5.91
CA ILE A 251 -5.48 25.19 5.88
C ILE A 251 -5.87 25.56 4.44
N GLU A 252 -4.95 26.12 3.67
CA GLU A 252 -5.23 26.51 2.27
C GLU A 252 -5.35 25.30 1.31
N LEU A 253 -4.85 24.14 1.69
CA LEU A 253 -4.96 22.89 0.90
C LEU A 253 -6.21 22.07 1.22
N GLY A 254 -6.86 22.31 2.37
CA GLY A 254 -8.07 21.60 2.82
C GLY A 254 -9.31 22.36 2.48
#